data_8e40537444947b7ec92d7e8f680e8045
#
_entry.id   8e40537444947b7ec92d7e8f680e8045
#
_cell.length_a   1.000
_cell.length_b   1.000
_cell.length_c   1.000
_cell.angle_alpha   90.00
_cell.angle_beta   90.00
_cell.angle_gamma   90.00
#
_symmetry.space_group_name_H-M   'P 1'
#
loop_
_entity.id
_entity.type
_entity.pdbx_description
1 polymer ?
#
loop_
_entity_poly.entity_id
_entity_poly.type
_entity_poly.pdbx_seq_one_letter_code
_entity_poly.pdbx_strand_id
1 'polypeptide(L)'
;MVSAEADKAINMFRTAKAEAQSLTTVDEFRVWYERFTGQFDVPEDAVVEQVGVGGVTAEWVSAPGASENKAVLYLHGGGYMIGSTRTHRLPMFYLSKASGARVLVLDFRSAPEHPFPASDRGRFRS
;
A
#
# COMPACT_ATOMS: atom_id res chain seq x y z
N MET A 1 28.31 6.05 -10.89
CA MET A 1 27.48 7.14 -11.47
C MET A 1 26.01 6.77 -11.28
N VAL A 2 25.25 7.69 -10.72
CA VAL A 2 23.80 7.47 -10.50
C VAL A 2 23.05 7.98 -11.72
N SER A 3 22.00 7.27 -12.18
CA SER A 3 21.20 7.74 -13.31
C SER A 3 20.39 8.99 -12.96
N ALA A 4 19.98 9.76 -13.97
CA ALA A 4 19.13 10.94 -13.77
C ALA A 4 17.78 10.59 -13.09
N GLU A 5 17.23 9.43 -13.40
CA GLU A 5 16.01 8.92 -12.77
C GLU A 5 16.24 8.59 -11.29
N ALA A 6 17.37 7.98 -10.97
CA ALA A 6 17.72 7.69 -9.58
C ALA A 6 17.96 8.95 -8.78
N ASP A 7 18.64 9.96 -9.34
CA ASP A 7 18.83 11.26 -8.69
C ASP A 7 17.48 11.96 -8.43
N LYS A 8 16.57 11.90 -9.39
CA LYS A 8 15.22 12.43 -9.23
C LYS A 8 14.47 11.73 -8.10
N ALA A 9 14.54 10.40 -8.02
CA ALA A 9 13.92 9.62 -6.95
C ALA A 9 14.54 9.96 -5.58
N ILE A 10 15.88 10.05 -5.50
CA ILE A 10 16.58 10.41 -4.27
C ILE A 10 16.13 11.78 -3.77
N ASN A 11 16.06 12.78 -4.66
CA ASN A 11 15.63 14.13 -4.30
C ASN A 11 14.17 14.17 -3.86
N MET A 12 13.30 13.41 -4.51
CA MET A 12 11.92 13.27 -4.10
C MET A 12 11.79 12.70 -2.68
N PHE A 13 12.54 11.65 -2.35
CA PHE A 13 12.54 11.07 -1.01
C PHE A 13 13.16 12.00 0.04
N ARG A 14 14.18 12.78 -0.32
CA ARG A 14 14.76 13.80 0.59
C ARG A 14 13.73 14.88 0.94
N THR A 15 13.00 15.36 -0.06
CA THR A 15 11.91 16.33 0.15
C THR A 15 10.80 15.74 1.01
N ALA A 16 10.34 14.54 0.69
CA ALA A 16 9.32 13.85 1.46
C ALA A 16 9.74 13.62 2.92
N LYS A 17 11.00 13.25 3.15
CA LYS A 17 11.56 13.10 4.50
C LYS A 17 11.54 14.42 5.27
N ALA A 18 11.93 15.52 4.62
CA ALA A 18 11.93 16.84 5.26
C ALA A 18 10.50 17.28 5.63
N GLU A 19 9.53 17.06 4.76
CA GLU A 19 8.11 17.30 5.05
C GLU A 19 7.64 16.46 6.24
N ALA A 20 7.95 15.16 6.26
CA ALA A 20 7.55 14.25 7.33
C ALA A 20 8.12 14.63 8.70
N GLN A 21 9.30 15.24 8.75
CA GLN A 21 9.92 15.68 10.01
C GLN A 21 9.13 16.79 10.74
N SER A 22 8.28 17.53 10.04
CA SER A 22 7.44 18.58 10.62
C SER A 22 6.11 18.06 11.18
N LEU A 23 5.78 16.80 10.90
CA LEU A 23 4.51 16.19 11.30
C LEU A 23 4.59 15.69 12.74
N THR A 24 3.51 15.88 13.49
CA THR A 24 3.46 15.58 14.93
C THR A 24 2.35 14.61 15.32
N THR A 25 1.32 14.47 14.50
CA THR A 25 0.18 13.60 14.78
C THR A 25 0.05 12.47 13.77
N VAL A 26 -0.64 11.40 14.18
CA VAL A 26 -0.93 10.26 13.28
C VAL A 26 -1.78 10.71 12.09
N ASP A 27 -2.75 11.58 12.33
CA ASP A 27 -3.62 12.08 11.25
C ASP A 27 -2.85 12.90 10.22
N GLU A 28 -1.92 13.74 10.66
CA GLU A 28 -1.01 14.46 9.76
C GLU A 28 -0.17 13.51 8.91
N PHE A 29 0.38 12.45 9.53
CA PHE A 29 1.13 11.42 8.81
C PHE A 29 0.26 10.66 7.80
N ARG A 30 -0.97 10.34 8.16
CA ARG A 30 -1.91 9.66 7.25
C ARG A 30 -2.22 10.51 6.03
N VAL A 31 -2.57 11.78 6.23
CA VAL A 31 -2.85 12.74 5.15
C VAL A 31 -1.62 12.93 4.26
N TRP A 32 -0.47 13.11 4.87
CA TRP A 32 0.79 13.26 4.13
C TRP A 32 1.11 12.02 3.30
N TYR A 33 0.98 10.83 3.88
CA TYR A 33 1.31 9.57 3.20
C TYR A 33 0.36 9.27 2.03
N GLU A 34 -0.94 9.49 2.21
CA GLU A 34 -1.91 9.37 1.13
C GLU A 34 -1.62 10.36 -0.01
N ARG A 35 -1.26 11.60 0.31
CA ARG A 35 -0.87 12.60 -0.68
C ARG A 35 0.42 12.22 -1.39
N PHE A 36 1.44 11.79 -0.66
CA PHE A 36 2.73 11.39 -1.22
C PHE A 36 2.58 10.21 -2.18
N THR A 37 1.84 9.19 -1.78
CA THR A 37 1.60 8.01 -2.62
C THR A 37 0.61 8.27 -3.75
N GLY A 38 -0.36 9.15 -3.54
CA GLY A 38 -1.38 9.52 -4.53
C GLY A 38 -0.85 10.29 -5.74
N GLN A 39 0.39 10.79 -5.70
CA GLN A 39 1.03 11.39 -6.87
C GLN A 39 1.46 10.39 -7.95
N PHE A 40 1.46 9.09 -7.61
CA PHE A 40 1.83 8.03 -8.52
C PHE A 40 0.58 7.37 -9.08
N ASP A 41 0.37 7.51 -10.38
CA ASP A 41 -0.78 6.93 -11.06
C ASP A 41 -0.64 5.42 -11.20
N VAL A 42 -1.74 4.73 -10.99
CA VAL A 42 -1.85 3.30 -11.30
C VAL A 42 -2.13 3.16 -12.79
N PRO A 43 -1.44 2.27 -13.52
CA PRO A 43 -1.71 2.05 -14.93
C PRO A 43 -3.18 1.75 -15.22
N GLU A 44 -3.71 2.26 -16.34
CA GLU A 44 -5.12 2.12 -16.71
C GLU A 44 -5.56 0.66 -16.91
N ASP A 45 -4.64 -0.21 -17.28
CA ASP A 45 -4.87 -1.65 -17.47
C ASP A 45 -4.78 -2.46 -16.16
N ALA A 46 -4.51 -1.82 -15.04
CA ALA A 46 -4.59 -2.47 -13.74
C ALA A 46 -6.05 -2.81 -13.38
N VAL A 47 -6.26 -4.02 -12.91
CA VAL A 47 -7.56 -4.44 -12.38
C VAL A 47 -7.52 -4.31 -10.85
N VAL A 48 -8.38 -3.45 -10.31
CA VAL A 48 -8.52 -3.21 -8.88
C VAL A 48 -9.94 -3.54 -8.45
N GLU A 49 -10.10 -4.49 -7.52
CA GLU A 49 -11.39 -4.96 -7.06
C GLU A 49 -11.42 -4.99 -5.53
N GLN A 50 -12.37 -4.27 -4.93
CA GLN A 50 -12.59 -4.30 -3.49
C GLN A 50 -13.36 -5.55 -3.07
N VAL A 51 -12.90 -6.17 -1.98
CA VAL A 51 -13.54 -7.35 -1.40
C VAL A 51 -13.52 -7.26 0.12
N GLY A 52 -14.43 -8.00 0.76
CA GLY A 52 -14.42 -8.20 2.21
C GLY A 52 -13.83 -9.57 2.55
N VAL A 53 -12.89 -9.58 3.47
CA VAL A 53 -12.24 -10.82 3.96
C VAL A 53 -12.26 -10.82 5.47
N GLY A 54 -13.06 -11.71 6.07
CA GLY A 54 -13.10 -11.86 7.53
C GLY A 54 -13.46 -10.59 8.30
N GLY A 55 -14.32 -9.72 7.73
CA GLY A 55 -14.69 -8.43 8.31
C GLY A 55 -13.67 -7.30 8.08
N VAL A 56 -12.65 -7.56 7.28
CA VAL A 56 -11.62 -6.59 6.88
C VAL A 56 -11.81 -6.25 5.40
N THR A 57 -11.72 -4.98 5.07
CA THR A 57 -11.67 -4.54 3.67
C THR A 57 -10.35 -4.95 3.04
N ALA A 58 -10.41 -5.44 1.83
CA ALA A 58 -9.23 -5.81 1.07
C ALA A 58 -9.39 -5.39 -0.40
N GLU A 59 -8.29 -5.38 -1.12
CA GLU A 59 -8.29 -5.15 -2.56
C GLU A 59 -7.49 -6.22 -3.28
N TRP A 60 -8.07 -6.74 -4.36
CA TRP A 60 -7.31 -7.44 -5.38
C TRP A 60 -6.69 -6.41 -6.32
N VAL A 61 -5.40 -6.53 -6.55
CA VAL A 61 -4.68 -5.75 -7.56
C VAL A 61 -4.03 -6.73 -8.52
N SER A 62 -4.34 -6.60 -9.79
CA SER A 62 -3.85 -7.52 -10.81
C SER A 62 -3.34 -6.76 -12.01
N ALA A 63 -2.19 -7.19 -12.54
CA ALA A 63 -1.71 -6.79 -13.84
C ALA A 63 -2.41 -7.63 -14.93
N PRO A 64 -2.42 -7.16 -16.19
CA PRO A 64 -2.92 -7.95 -17.31
C PRO A 64 -2.24 -9.32 -17.40
N GLY A 65 -3.02 -10.35 -17.62
CA GLY A 65 -2.50 -11.72 -17.74
C GLY A 65 -2.15 -12.42 -16.43
N ALA A 66 -2.43 -11.80 -15.27
CA ALA A 66 -2.23 -12.45 -13.98
C ALA A 66 -3.10 -13.71 -13.85
N SER A 67 -2.48 -14.79 -13.36
CA SER A 67 -3.17 -16.08 -13.16
C SER A 67 -4.18 -15.97 -12.02
N GLU A 68 -5.39 -16.43 -12.25
CA GLU A 68 -6.44 -16.54 -11.22
C GLU A 68 -6.14 -17.64 -10.19
N ASN A 69 -5.25 -18.56 -10.53
CA ASN A 69 -4.89 -19.69 -9.68
C ASN A 69 -3.68 -19.41 -8.76
N LYS A 70 -3.11 -18.22 -8.86
CA LYS A 70 -1.96 -17.80 -8.04
C LYS A 70 -2.28 -16.49 -7.35
N ALA A 71 -2.02 -16.44 -6.06
CA ALA A 71 -2.25 -15.25 -5.26
C ALA A 71 -1.06 -14.95 -4.35
N VAL A 72 -0.79 -13.65 -4.17
CA VAL A 72 0.12 -13.12 -3.16
C VAL A 72 -0.71 -12.36 -2.16
N LEU A 73 -0.58 -12.69 -0.89
CA LEU A 73 -1.14 -11.90 0.20
C LEU A 73 -0.10 -10.86 0.64
N TYR A 74 -0.48 -9.59 0.59
CA TYR A 74 0.40 -8.51 1.00
C TYR A 74 -0.16 -7.76 2.20
N LEU A 75 0.68 -7.62 3.22
CA LEU A 75 0.38 -6.86 4.43
C LEU A 75 1.24 -5.60 4.40
N HIS A 76 0.61 -4.45 4.17
CA HIS A 76 1.34 -3.20 4.00
C HIS A 76 2.06 -2.75 5.28
N GLY A 77 3.16 -2.03 5.10
CA GLY A 77 3.87 -1.36 6.17
C GLY A 77 3.17 -0.08 6.64
N GLY A 78 3.73 0.59 7.63
CA GLY A 78 3.22 1.87 8.15
C GLY A 78 3.15 1.90 9.68
N GLY A 79 3.88 1.01 10.36
CA GLY A 79 3.93 0.96 11.83
C GLY A 79 2.57 0.64 12.46
N TYR A 80 1.68 -0.02 11.75
CA TYR A 80 0.29 -0.30 12.13
C TYR A 80 -0.58 0.97 12.35
N MET A 81 -0.11 2.14 11.93
CA MET A 81 -0.80 3.42 12.14
C MET A 81 -1.16 4.12 10.85
N ILE A 82 -0.34 3.97 9.80
CA ILE A 82 -0.53 4.61 8.50
C ILE A 82 -0.50 3.58 7.38
N GLY A 83 -0.93 4.02 6.20
CA GLY A 83 -1.03 3.16 5.02
C GLY A 83 -2.43 2.60 4.83
N SER A 84 -2.73 2.25 3.59
CA SER A 84 -4.01 1.68 3.17
C SER A 84 -3.80 0.83 1.92
N THR A 85 -4.85 0.18 1.46
CA THR A 85 -4.82 -0.49 0.15
C THR A 85 -4.45 0.50 -0.96
N ARG A 86 -4.98 1.73 -0.90
CA ARG A 86 -4.71 2.76 -1.92
C ARG A 86 -3.25 3.18 -1.98
N THR A 87 -2.58 3.32 -0.84
CA THR A 87 -1.17 3.75 -0.78
C THR A 87 -0.22 2.73 -1.41
N HIS A 88 -0.67 1.48 -1.55
CA HIS A 88 0.14 0.37 -2.06
C HIS A 88 -0.30 -0.16 -3.43
N ARG A 89 -1.31 0.43 -4.07
CA ARG A 89 -1.82 -0.06 -5.37
C ARG A 89 -0.73 -0.16 -6.44
N LEU A 90 0.05 0.89 -6.62
CA LEU A 90 1.07 0.90 -7.66
C LEU A 90 2.17 -0.15 -7.43
N PRO A 91 2.80 -0.25 -6.24
CA PRO A 91 3.71 -1.36 -5.94
C PRO A 91 3.08 -2.74 -6.15
N MET A 92 1.82 -2.90 -5.79
CA MET A 92 1.13 -4.20 -5.93
C MET A 92 0.84 -4.53 -7.39
N PHE A 93 0.57 -3.55 -8.22
CA PHE A 93 0.48 -3.74 -9.66
C PHE A 93 1.79 -4.32 -10.23
N TYR A 94 2.93 -3.74 -9.88
CA TYR A 94 4.23 -4.23 -10.33
C TYR A 94 4.58 -5.59 -9.73
N LEU A 95 4.18 -5.86 -8.50
CA LEU A 95 4.34 -7.18 -7.89
C LEU A 95 3.51 -8.22 -8.65
N SER A 96 2.28 -7.90 -9.00
CA SER A 96 1.43 -8.75 -9.84
C SER A 96 2.05 -9.02 -11.21
N LYS A 97 2.54 -7.96 -11.85
CA LYS A 97 3.21 -8.05 -13.16
C LYS A 97 4.45 -8.95 -13.11
N ALA A 98 5.28 -8.80 -12.09
CA ALA A 98 6.52 -9.56 -11.94
C ALA A 98 6.28 -11.03 -11.56
N SER A 99 5.28 -11.29 -10.71
CA SER A 99 4.98 -12.64 -10.21
C SER A 99 4.04 -13.45 -11.10
N GLY A 100 3.26 -12.79 -11.94
CA GLY A 100 2.19 -13.41 -12.70
C GLY A 100 0.99 -13.82 -11.84
N ALA A 101 0.93 -13.36 -10.60
CA ALA A 101 -0.12 -13.68 -9.64
C ALA A 101 -1.03 -12.47 -9.39
N ARG A 102 -2.24 -12.72 -8.89
CA ARG A 102 -3.08 -11.67 -8.30
C ARG A 102 -2.53 -11.30 -6.92
N VAL A 103 -2.61 -10.05 -6.53
CA VAL A 103 -2.16 -9.59 -5.21
C VAL A 103 -3.35 -9.16 -4.38
N LEU A 104 -3.51 -9.75 -3.21
CA LEU A 104 -4.52 -9.35 -2.22
C LEU A 104 -3.85 -8.47 -1.16
N VAL A 105 -4.31 -7.24 -1.07
CA VAL A 105 -3.87 -6.27 -0.05
C VAL A 105 -4.95 -6.12 1.00
N LEU A 106 -4.61 -6.31 2.26
CA LEU A 106 -5.54 -6.11 3.36
C LEU A 106 -5.48 -4.69 3.91
N ASP A 107 -6.64 -4.13 4.19
CA ASP A 107 -6.80 -2.87 4.93
C ASP A 107 -7.13 -3.18 6.39
N PHE A 108 -6.14 -3.73 7.10
CA PHE A 108 -6.31 -4.13 8.48
C PHE A 108 -6.49 -2.93 9.41
N ARG A 109 -7.17 -3.16 10.54
CA ARG A 109 -7.42 -2.10 11.53
C ARG A 109 -6.13 -1.57 12.14
N SER A 110 -6.00 -0.25 12.17
CA SER A 110 -4.78 0.43 12.57
C SER A 110 -4.90 1.09 13.94
N ALA A 111 -3.78 1.20 14.65
CA ALA A 111 -3.66 2.02 15.85
C ALA A 111 -3.66 3.52 15.46
N PRO A 112 -3.97 4.45 16.37
CA PRO A 112 -4.36 4.20 17.78
C PRO A 112 -5.82 3.80 17.99
N GLU A 113 -6.69 3.91 16.96
CA GLU A 113 -8.13 3.59 17.09
C GLU A 113 -8.35 2.12 17.41
N HIS A 114 -7.52 1.26 16.84
CA HIS A 114 -7.55 -0.19 17.04
C HIS A 114 -6.16 -0.70 17.43
N PRO A 115 -5.78 -0.62 18.72
CA PRO A 115 -4.46 -1.06 19.16
C PRO A 115 -4.30 -2.58 19.06
N PHE A 116 -3.05 -3.03 19.14
CA PHE A 116 -2.74 -4.47 19.19
C PHE A 116 -3.66 -5.19 20.22
N PRO A 117 -4.23 -6.34 19.92
CA PRO A 117 -3.98 -7.20 18.74
C PRO A 117 -4.99 -7.04 17.59
N ALA A 118 -5.62 -5.89 17.42
CA ALA A 118 -6.70 -5.70 16.46
C ALA A 118 -6.25 -5.95 15.00
N SER A 119 -5.06 -5.51 14.64
CA SER A 119 -4.49 -5.75 13.31
C SER A 119 -4.27 -7.23 13.04
N ASP A 120 -3.83 -7.99 14.04
CA ASP A 120 -3.59 -9.42 13.90
C ASP A 120 -4.90 -10.21 13.79
N ARG A 121 -5.92 -9.81 14.55
CA ARG A 121 -7.24 -10.44 14.46
C ARG A 121 -7.87 -10.28 13.09
N GLY A 122 -7.63 -9.14 12.43
CA GLY A 122 -8.08 -8.92 11.06
C GLY A 122 -7.32 -9.73 10.01
N ARG A 123 -6.06 -10.08 10.29
CA ARG A 123 -5.22 -10.85 9.36
C ARG A 123 -5.59 -12.33 9.26
N PHE A 124 -6.04 -12.92 10.36
CA PHE A 124 -6.16 -14.37 10.51
C PHE A 124 -7.60 -14.87 10.68
N ARG A 125 -8.61 -14.01 10.56
CA ARG A 125 -9.98 -14.44 10.46
C ARG A 125 -10.26 -14.93 9.04
N SER A 126 -10.35 -16.22 8.89
CA SER A 126 -10.88 -16.87 7.69
C SER A 126 -12.39 -16.66 7.57
#